data_538f31957e8220d472ff096da7707973
#
_entry.id   538f31957e8220d472ff096da7707973
#
_cell.length_a   1.000
_cell.length_b   1.000
_cell.length_c   1.000
_cell.angle_alpha   90.00
_cell.angle_beta   90.00
_cell.angle_gamma   90.00
#
_symmetry.space_group_name_H-M   'P 1'
#
loop_
_entity.id
_entity.type
_entity.pdbx_description
1 polymer ?
#
loop_
_entity_poly.entity_id
_entity_poly.type
_entity_poly.pdbx_seq_one_letter_code
_entity_poly.pdbx_strand_id
1 'polypeptide(L)'
;IVLSVVIFPLLANFWISFKPVSLGDLRPPKLIVKERIKEKLSDKNQIAEIQYRYRNSSIKYDLENVIIKDIIPNGFTVKDLQPTQFCRLKLKELTCNLNNVSSRSSGKIIIKIHKNDQWQKELDNPKKTKPLVTFSSKNVLTSFEFNTENFKKVFSASEFFEVLQVSFYYTIFGTAGALLVGLL
;
A
#
# COMPACT_ATOMS: atom_id res chain seq x y z
N ILE A 1 0.31 2.43 34.55
CA ILE A 1 -0.05 1.22 33.77
C ILE A 1 -1.52 1.26 33.35
N VAL A 2 -2.49 1.48 34.28
CA VAL A 2 -3.93 1.57 33.93
C VAL A 2 -4.19 2.68 32.89
N LEU A 3 -3.57 3.84 33.05
CA LEU A 3 -3.73 4.98 32.15
C LEU A 3 -3.28 4.65 30.72
N SER A 4 -2.18 3.94 30.54
CA SER A 4 -1.68 3.60 29.21
C SER A 4 -2.42 2.43 28.56
N VAL A 5 -2.87 1.44 29.34
CA VAL A 5 -3.51 0.23 28.81
C VAL A 5 -5.01 0.44 28.53
N VAL A 6 -5.68 1.29 29.29
CA VAL A 6 -7.13 1.52 29.18
C VAL A 6 -7.44 2.83 28.45
N ILE A 7 -6.84 3.93 28.87
CA ILE A 7 -7.19 5.25 28.34
C ILE A 7 -6.64 5.45 26.94
N PHE A 8 -5.42 5.02 26.65
CA PHE A 8 -4.84 5.20 25.32
C PHE A 8 -5.63 4.50 24.21
N PRO A 9 -6.04 3.22 24.31
CA PRO A 9 -6.90 2.60 23.31
C PRO A 9 -8.25 3.28 23.17
N LEU A 10 -8.86 3.78 24.25
CA LEU A 10 -10.12 4.52 24.20
C LEU A 10 -9.96 5.82 23.39
N LEU A 11 -8.93 6.62 23.66
CA LEU A 11 -8.64 7.84 22.93
C LEU A 11 -8.31 7.56 21.45
N ALA A 12 -7.55 6.49 21.18
CA ALA A 12 -7.23 6.08 19.82
C ALA A 12 -8.50 5.65 19.06
N ASN A 13 -9.38 4.86 19.65
CA ASN A 13 -10.66 4.49 19.06
C ASN A 13 -11.56 5.70 18.81
N PHE A 14 -11.63 6.63 19.76
CA PHE A 14 -12.37 7.87 19.60
C PHE A 14 -11.80 8.69 18.44
N TRP A 15 -10.48 8.86 18.36
CA TRP A 15 -9.82 9.54 17.26
C TRP A 15 -10.14 8.90 15.90
N ILE A 16 -10.04 7.57 15.80
CA ILE A 16 -10.29 6.85 14.55
C ILE A 16 -11.75 6.91 14.13
N SER A 17 -12.71 6.94 15.08
CA SER A 17 -14.14 6.97 14.77
C SER A 17 -14.58 8.24 14.04
N PHE A 18 -13.87 9.35 14.22
CA PHE A 18 -14.08 10.58 13.47
C PHE A 18 -13.30 10.65 12.14
N LYS A 19 -12.55 9.62 11.78
CA LYS A 19 -11.84 9.61 10.51
C LYS A 19 -12.70 9.02 9.40
N PRO A 20 -12.59 9.52 8.15
CA PRO A 20 -13.25 8.95 6.98
C PRO A 20 -12.53 7.65 6.54
N VAL A 21 -12.37 6.71 7.48
CA VAL A 21 -11.62 5.45 7.30
C VAL A 21 -12.56 4.31 7.00
N SER A 22 -12.25 3.55 5.97
CA SER A 22 -12.83 2.24 5.72
C SER A 22 -11.82 1.13 6.04
N LEU A 23 -12.28 -0.12 6.15
CA LEU A 23 -11.39 -1.27 6.40
C LEU A 23 -10.26 -1.38 5.37
N GLY A 24 -10.49 -0.91 4.13
CA GLY A 24 -9.47 -0.87 3.09
C GLY A 24 -8.37 0.16 3.34
N ASP A 25 -8.67 1.22 4.09
CA ASP A 25 -7.74 2.34 4.37
C ASP A 25 -6.81 2.04 5.55
N LEU A 26 -7.05 0.97 6.29
CA LEU A 26 -6.16 0.52 7.39
C LEU A 26 -4.78 0.10 6.88
N ARG A 27 -4.67 -0.23 5.60
CA ARG A 27 -3.38 -0.49 4.97
C ARG A 27 -2.86 0.79 4.34
N PRO A 28 -1.64 1.23 4.69
CA PRO A 28 -1.06 2.42 4.08
C PRO A 28 -0.96 2.23 2.56
N PRO A 29 -1.20 3.28 1.77
CA PRO A 29 -0.99 3.26 0.33
C PRO A 29 0.43 2.80 0.01
N LYS A 30 0.58 1.92 -0.99
CA LYS A 30 1.88 1.42 -1.43
C LYS A 30 1.93 1.33 -2.94
N LEU A 31 3.08 1.64 -3.52
CA LEU A 31 3.36 1.28 -4.90
C LEU A 31 3.92 -0.15 -4.92
N ILE A 32 3.19 -1.05 -5.55
CA ILE A 32 3.64 -2.41 -5.77
C ILE A 32 4.38 -2.44 -7.10
N VAL A 33 5.67 -2.74 -7.08
CA VAL A 33 6.50 -2.89 -8.28
C VAL A 33 6.91 -4.35 -8.41
N LYS A 34 6.68 -4.92 -9.59
CA LYS A 34 7.10 -6.29 -9.95
C LYS A 34 8.01 -6.21 -11.16
N GLU A 35 9.23 -6.67 -10.99
CA GLU A 35 10.20 -6.84 -12.05
C GLU A 35 10.04 -8.22 -12.69
N ARG A 36 10.14 -8.27 -14.01
CA ARG A 36 10.17 -9.52 -14.78
C ARG A 36 11.11 -9.35 -15.95
N ILE A 37 12.01 -10.31 -16.13
CA ILE A 37 12.82 -10.44 -17.33
C ILE A 37 12.07 -11.35 -18.29
N LYS A 38 11.83 -10.86 -19.50
CA LYS A 38 11.22 -11.63 -20.59
C LYS A 38 12.24 -11.82 -21.68
N GLU A 39 12.48 -13.07 -22.02
CA GLU A 39 13.26 -13.44 -23.19
C GLU A 39 12.31 -13.64 -24.37
N LYS A 40 12.57 -12.97 -25.49
CA LYS A 40 11.97 -13.35 -26.74
C LYS A 40 12.77 -14.54 -27.30
N LEU A 41 12.21 -15.72 -27.18
CA LEU A 41 12.80 -16.98 -27.68
C LEU A 41 13.03 -17.00 -29.21
N SER A 42 12.53 -16.01 -29.96
CA SER A 42 12.45 -16.00 -31.40
C SER A 42 13.62 -15.31 -32.12
N ASP A 43 14.48 -14.60 -31.42
CA ASP A 43 15.50 -13.80 -32.10
C ASP A 43 16.91 -14.31 -31.84
N LYS A 44 17.61 -14.65 -32.94
CA LYS A 44 19.07 -14.79 -33.01
C LYS A 44 19.81 -13.54 -32.48
N ASN A 45 19.11 -12.46 -32.15
CA ASN A 45 19.63 -11.15 -31.77
C ASN A 45 19.77 -10.93 -30.27
N GLN A 46 19.86 -11.94 -29.41
CA GLN A 46 20.20 -11.79 -27.99
C GLN A 46 19.47 -10.64 -27.23
N ILE A 47 18.28 -10.24 -27.69
CA ILE A 47 17.50 -9.14 -27.09
C ILE A 47 16.57 -9.72 -26.02
N ALA A 48 16.63 -9.16 -24.83
CA ALA A 48 15.69 -9.44 -23.76
C ALA A 48 14.96 -8.15 -23.32
N GLU A 49 13.89 -8.29 -22.57
CA GLU A 49 13.15 -7.16 -22.01
C GLU A 49 13.07 -7.28 -20.51
N ILE A 50 13.46 -6.22 -19.78
CA ILE A 50 13.13 -6.06 -18.37
C ILE A 50 11.84 -5.27 -18.30
N GLN A 51 10.81 -5.83 -17.66
CA GLN A 51 9.51 -5.19 -17.48
C GLN A 51 9.29 -4.91 -16.00
N TYR A 52 9.15 -3.64 -15.65
CA TYR A 52 8.66 -3.20 -14.34
C TYR A 52 7.17 -2.91 -14.45
N ARG A 53 6.37 -3.73 -13.78
CA ARG A 53 4.93 -3.46 -13.64
C ARG A 53 4.70 -2.80 -12.31
N TYR A 54 4.12 -1.62 -12.31
CA TYR A 54 3.76 -0.91 -11.09
C TYR A 54 2.25 -0.76 -10.96
N ARG A 55 1.79 -0.75 -9.73
CA ARG A 55 0.37 -0.56 -9.38
C ARG A 55 0.26 0.17 -8.06
N ASN A 56 -0.59 1.21 -8.02
CA ASN A 56 -1.02 1.81 -6.76
C ASN A 56 -1.99 0.85 -6.04
N SER A 57 -1.64 0.44 -4.82
CA SER A 57 -2.48 -0.46 -4.02
C SER A 57 -3.68 0.26 -3.39
N SER A 58 -3.64 1.57 -3.30
CA SER A 58 -4.74 2.36 -2.75
C SER A 58 -5.92 2.44 -3.69
N ILE A 59 -7.11 2.35 -3.12
CA ILE A 59 -8.38 2.51 -3.82
C ILE A 59 -8.77 3.98 -3.92
N LYS A 60 -8.33 4.80 -2.96
CA LYS A 60 -8.83 6.15 -2.71
C LYS A 60 -7.76 7.23 -2.89
N TYR A 61 -6.50 6.90 -2.60
CA TYR A 61 -5.43 7.90 -2.52
C TYR A 61 -4.44 7.77 -3.65
N ASP A 62 -4.08 8.89 -4.21
CA ASP A 62 -3.00 9.01 -5.19
C ASP A 62 -1.64 8.95 -4.47
N LEU A 63 -0.63 8.50 -5.19
CA LEU A 63 0.76 8.53 -4.76
C LEU A 63 1.45 9.69 -5.48
N GLU A 64 2.10 10.54 -4.71
CA GLU A 64 2.83 11.72 -5.22
C GLU A 64 4.33 11.50 -5.14
N ASN A 65 5.07 12.21 -6.01
CA ASN A 65 6.53 12.14 -6.06
C ASN A 65 7.07 10.71 -6.14
N VAL A 66 6.44 9.90 -6.97
CA VAL A 66 6.77 8.48 -7.12
C VAL A 66 8.06 8.33 -7.91
N ILE A 67 9.09 7.78 -7.26
CA ILE A 67 10.38 7.48 -7.86
C ILE A 67 10.67 5.99 -7.68
N ILE A 68 10.98 5.32 -8.78
CA ILE A 68 11.45 3.94 -8.80
C ILE A 68 12.93 3.95 -9.16
N LYS A 69 13.76 3.37 -8.29
CA LYS A 69 15.20 3.19 -8.54
C LYS A 69 15.55 1.72 -8.59
N ASP A 70 16.36 1.35 -9.55
CA ASP A 70 16.87 0.00 -9.65
C ASP A 70 18.23 -0.05 -10.32
N ILE A 71 18.96 -1.13 -10.11
CA ILE A 71 20.28 -1.37 -10.72
C ILE A 71 20.15 -2.47 -11.76
N ILE A 72 20.51 -2.17 -12.99
CA ILE A 72 20.47 -3.14 -14.08
C ILE A 72 21.61 -4.15 -13.88
N PRO A 73 21.31 -5.46 -13.95
CA PRO A 73 22.32 -6.51 -13.77
C PRO A 73 23.50 -6.40 -14.74
N ASN A 74 24.66 -6.86 -14.31
CA ASN A 74 25.92 -6.72 -15.06
C ASN A 74 25.95 -7.47 -16.40
N GLY A 75 25.15 -8.53 -16.53
CA GLY A 75 25.01 -9.33 -17.74
C GLY A 75 24.27 -8.63 -18.90
N PHE A 76 23.85 -7.35 -18.71
CA PHE A 76 23.02 -6.67 -19.69
C PHE A 76 23.49 -5.26 -20.01
N THR A 77 23.29 -4.88 -21.27
CA THR A 77 23.47 -3.50 -21.76
C THR A 77 22.11 -2.96 -22.23
N VAL A 78 21.75 -1.75 -21.84
CA VAL A 78 20.46 -1.14 -22.23
C VAL A 78 20.58 -0.60 -23.63
N LYS A 79 19.60 -0.98 -24.47
CA LYS A 79 19.47 -0.48 -25.85
C LYS A 79 18.39 0.59 -25.97
N ASP A 80 17.24 0.39 -25.31
CA ASP A 80 16.09 1.26 -25.43
C ASP A 80 15.31 1.28 -24.13
N LEU A 81 14.75 2.43 -23.80
CA LEU A 81 14.02 2.69 -22.55
C LEU A 81 12.64 3.24 -22.88
N GLN A 82 11.58 2.59 -22.42
CA GLN A 82 10.20 3.03 -22.64
C GLN A 82 9.41 3.00 -21.34
N PRO A 83 8.73 4.08 -20.97
CA PRO A 83 8.68 5.40 -21.61
C PRO A 83 9.93 6.24 -21.32
N THR A 84 10.52 6.83 -22.34
CA THR A 84 11.73 7.64 -22.23
C THR A 84 11.54 8.93 -21.43
N GLN A 85 10.29 9.43 -21.35
CA GLN A 85 9.97 10.71 -20.72
C GLN A 85 10.19 10.72 -19.20
N PHE A 86 10.01 9.58 -18.54
CA PHE A 86 10.00 9.48 -17.09
C PHE A 86 11.23 8.78 -16.51
N CYS A 87 11.99 8.08 -17.35
CA CYS A 87 13.09 7.26 -16.89
C CYS A 87 14.43 7.77 -17.41
N ARG A 88 15.43 7.75 -16.54
CA ARG A 88 16.82 8.09 -16.86
C ARG A 88 17.72 6.96 -16.40
N LEU A 89 18.69 6.63 -17.25
CA LEU A 89 19.74 5.67 -16.95
C LEU A 89 21.06 6.40 -16.83
N LYS A 90 21.71 6.25 -15.68
CA LYS A 90 23.10 6.68 -15.46
C LYS A 90 23.94 5.45 -15.14
N LEU A 91 24.91 5.15 -16.01
CA LEU A 91 25.70 3.92 -15.90
C LEU A 91 24.80 2.69 -15.89
N LYS A 92 24.48 2.15 -14.74
CA LYS A 92 23.58 0.99 -14.54
C LYS A 92 22.41 1.30 -13.60
N GLU A 93 22.37 2.49 -13.04
CA GLU A 93 21.29 2.91 -12.17
C GLU A 93 20.15 3.48 -13.01
N LEU A 94 19.03 2.78 -12.97
CA LEU A 94 17.76 3.22 -13.53
C LEU A 94 17.03 4.06 -12.50
N THR A 95 16.63 5.27 -12.87
CA THR A 95 15.76 6.11 -12.06
C THR A 95 14.57 6.52 -12.90
N CYS A 96 13.37 6.10 -12.49
CA CYS A 96 12.11 6.46 -13.13
C CYS A 96 11.30 7.37 -12.19
N ASN A 97 11.00 8.58 -12.64
CA ASN A 97 10.14 9.52 -11.93
C ASN A 97 8.76 9.53 -12.58
N LEU A 98 7.80 8.92 -11.91
CA LEU A 98 6.41 8.82 -12.39
C LEU A 98 5.55 10.02 -11.95
N ASN A 99 6.11 10.93 -11.15
CA ASN A 99 5.41 12.03 -10.51
C ASN A 99 4.20 11.53 -9.71
N ASN A 100 3.01 11.54 -10.29
CA ASN A 100 1.78 11.15 -9.62
C ASN A 100 1.24 9.86 -10.22
N VAL A 101 0.87 8.92 -9.36
CA VAL A 101 0.23 7.66 -9.72
C VAL A 101 -1.14 7.60 -9.07
N SER A 102 -2.18 7.80 -9.86
CA SER A 102 -3.56 7.85 -9.38
C SER A 102 -3.99 6.56 -8.69
N SER A 103 -5.00 6.66 -7.86
CA SER A 103 -5.58 5.52 -7.17
C SER A 103 -5.98 4.40 -8.15
N ARG A 104 -5.81 3.15 -7.77
CA ARG A 104 -6.05 1.95 -8.59
C ARG A 104 -5.28 1.87 -9.91
N SER A 105 -4.55 2.91 -10.29
CA SER A 105 -3.84 2.92 -11.56
C SER A 105 -2.67 1.95 -11.57
N SER A 106 -2.34 1.48 -12.75
CA SER A 106 -1.21 0.59 -12.99
C SER A 106 -0.56 0.95 -14.33
N GLY A 107 0.72 0.67 -14.41
CA GLY A 107 1.48 0.88 -15.64
C GLY A 107 2.64 -0.09 -15.76
N LYS A 108 3.37 0.06 -16.85
CA LYS A 108 4.57 -0.74 -17.11
C LYS A 108 5.69 0.13 -17.69
N ILE A 109 6.90 -0.19 -17.29
CA ILE A 109 8.13 0.34 -17.86
C ILE A 109 8.81 -0.84 -18.56
N ILE A 110 9.24 -0.66 -19.78
CA ILE A 110 9.90 -1.69 -20.58
C ILE A 110 11.29 -1.18 -20.94
N ILE A 111 12.29 -2.00 -20.64
CA ILE A 111 13.68 -1.74 -20.99
C ILE A 111 14.14 -2.85 -21.92
N LYS A 112 14.49 -2.48 -23.14
CA LYS A 112 15.13 -3.42 -24.07
C LYS A 112 16.61 -3.49 -23.76
N ILE A 113 17.09 -4.69 -23.54
CA ILE A 113 18.45 -4.97 -23.14
C ILE A 113 19.10 -5.97 -24.10
N HIS A 114 20.40 -5.82 -24.32
CA HIS A 114 21.23 -6.82 -24.96
C HIS A 114 21.95 -7.65 -23.90
N LYS A 115 22.00 -8.94 -24.14
CA LYS A 115 22.82 -9.87 -23.36
C LYS A 115 24.28 -9.67 -23.74
N ASN A 116 25.15 -9.61 -22.74
CA ASN A 116 26.61 -9.68 -22.94
C ASN A 116 27.12 -11.08 -22.52
N ASP A 117 28.41 -11.33 -22.63
CA ASP A 117 28.98 -12.64 -22.33
C ASP A 117 28.81 -13.08 -20.86
N GLN A 118 28.46 -12.18 -19.97
CA GLN A 118 28.26 -12.44 -18.54
C GLN A 118 26.79 -12.75 -18.17
N TRP A 119 25.87 -12.69 -19.13
CA TRP A 119 24.44 -12.84 -18.87
C TRP A 119 24.06 -14.18 -18.24
N GLN A 120 24.77 -15.25 -18.60
CA GLN A 120 24.50 -16.58 -18.10
C GLN A 120 24.79 -16.69 -16.60
N LYS A 121 25.86 -16.05 -16.13
CA LYS A 121 26.19 -15.97 -14.70
C LYS A 121 25.15 -15.21 -13.88
N GLU A 122 24.50 -14.23 -14.48
CA GLU A 122 23.41 -13.48 -13.85
C GLU A 122 22.10 -14.29 -13.79
N LEU A 123 21.84 -15.17 -14.77
CA LEU A 123 20.70 -16.10 -14.74
C LEU A 123 20.87 -17.17 -13.65
N ASP A 124 22.07 -17.69 -13.50
CA ASP A 124 22.38 -18.71 -12.49
C ASP A 124 22.36 -18.13 -11.06
N ASN A 125 22.62 -16.83 -10.93
CA ASN A 125 22.58 -16.12 -9.67
C ASN A 125 21.78 -14.81 -9.80
N PRO A 126 20.45 -14.89 -9.92
CA PRO A 126 19.62 -13.75 -10.20
C PRO A 126 19.71 -12.69 -9.09
N LYS A 127 19.73 -11.44 -9.52
CA LYS A 127 19.71 -10.26 -8.65
C LYS A 127 18.65 -10.40 -7.56
N LYS A 128 19.09 -10.42 -6.31
CA LYS A 128 18.20 -10.53 -5.15
C LYS A 128 17.60 -9.19 -4.69
N THR A 129 18.10 -8.08 -5.21
CA THR A 129 17.65 -6.74 -4.80
C THR A 129 16.36 -6.38 -5.52
N LYS A 130 15.35 -6.01 -4.74
CA LYS A 130 14.10 -5.47 -5.29
C LYS A 130 14.28 -3.99 -5.66
N PRO A 131 13.54 -3.49 -6.66
CA PRO A 131 13.50 -2.06 -6.96
C PRO A 131 13.15 -1.24 -5.71
N LEU A 132 13.91 -0.18 -5.46
CA LEU A 132 13.62 0.77 -4.38
C LEU A 132 12.55 1.74 -4.86
N VAL A 133 11.53 1.92 -4.06
CA VAL A 133 10.41 2.81 -4.36
C VAL A 133 10.29 3.86 -3.28
N THR A 134 10.29 5.12 -3.68
CA THR A 134 10.01 6.27 -2.80
C THR A 134 8.78 7.00 -3.32
N PHE A 135 7.90 7.40 -2.44
CA PHE A 135 6.69 8.15 -2.75
C PHE A 135 6.20 8.89 -1.51
N SER A 136 5.36 9.89 -1.70
CA SER A 136 4.53 10.49 -0.66
C SER A 136 3.07 10.14 -0.88
N SER A 137 2.31 10.00 0.19
CA SER A 137 0.89 9.73 0.12
C SER A 137 0.16 10.29 1.32
N LYS A 138 -1.09 10.69 1.13
CA LYS A 138 -1.95 11.12 2.21
C LYS A 138 -2.29 9.93 3.12
N ASN A 139 -1.96 10.05 4.39
CA ASN A 139 -2.36 9.07 5.39
C ASN A 139 -3.56 9.60 6.17
N VAL A 140 -4.73 8.97 6.00
CA VAL A 140 -5.99 9.39 6.61
C VAL A 140 -5.95 9.28 8.12
N LEU A 141 -5.24 8.31 8.66
CA LEU A 141 -5.15 8.10 10.11
C LEU A 141 -4.44 9.27 10.83
N THR A 142 -3.44 9.86 10.16
CA THR A 142 -2.65 10.97 10.71
C THR A 142 -3.10 12.34 10.21
N SER A 143 -3.93 12.41 9.17
CA SER A 143 -4.48 13.67 8.67
C SER A 143 -5.45 14.29 9.68
N PHE A 144 -5.59 15.61 9.68
CA PHE A 144 -6.58 16.32 10.52
C PHE A 144 -7.97 16.43 9.86
N GLU A 145 -8.27 15.53 8.91
CA GLU A 145 -9.61 15.45 8.32
C GLU A 145 -10.53 14.65 9.21
N PHE A 146 -11.64 15.26 9.62
CA PHE A 146 -12.66 14.64 10.45
C PHE A 146 -13.97 14.54 9.69
N ASN A 147 -14.72 13.47 9.96
CA ASN A 147 -15.97 13.17 9.32
C ASN A 147 -16.88 12.43 10.31
N THR A 148 -18.18 12.68 10.23
CA THR A 148 -19.21 12.03 11.07
C THR A 148 -19.96 10.91 10.33
N GLU A 149 -19.54 10.54 9.12
CA GLU A 149 -20.22 9.51 8.31
C GLU A 149 -20.25 8.15 8.99
N ASN A 150 -19.22 7.80 9.76
CA ASN A 150 -19.21 6.54 10.50
C ASN A 150 -20.34 6.51 11.54
N PHE A 151 -20.56 7.61 12.24
CA PHE A 151 -21.66 7.74 13.19
C PHE A 151 -23.02 7.71 12.49
N LYS A 152 -23.16 8.42 11.37
CA LYS A 152 -24.39 8.36 10.56
C LYS A 152 -24.72 6.94 10.12
N LYS A 153 -23.75 6.19 9.66
CA LYS A 153 -23.94 4.78 9.26
C LYS A 153 -24.39 3.90 10.43
N VAL A 154 -23.79 4.07 11.61
CA VAL A 154 -24.16 3.31 12.80
C VAL A 154 -25.58 3.68 13.27
N PHE A 155 -25.89 4.96 13.40
CA PHE A 155 -27.20 5.40 13.86
C PHE A 155 -28.34 5.19 12.85
N SER A 156 -28.02 5.06 11.55
CA SER A 156 -29.00 4.75 10.51
C SER A 156 -29.21 3.25 10.29
N ALA A 157 -28.43 2.38 10.95
CA ALA A 157 -28.64 0.96 10.91
C ALA A 157 -29.95 0.59 11.63
N SER A 158 -30.84 -0.14 10.97
CA SER A 158 -32.17 -0.51 11.49
C SER A 158 -32.12 -1.23 12.83
N GLU A 159 -31.08 -2.02 13.04
CA GLU A 159 -30.89 -2.84 14.24
C GLU A 159 -30.21 -2.10 15.41
N PHE A 160 -29.67 -0.90 15.16
CA PHE A 160 -28.85 -0.20 16.15
C PHE A 160 -29.61 0.07 17.45
N PHE A 161 -30.83 0.62 17.36
CA PHE A 161 -31.62 0.96 18.53
C PHE A 161 -32.14 -0.27 19.28
N GLU A 162 -32.45 -1.35 18.57
CA GLU A 162 -32.85 -2.62 19.18
C GLU A 162 -31.70 -3.21 20.01
N VAL A 163 -30.52 -3.29 19.41
CA VAL A 163 -29.32 -3.80 20.11
C VAL A 163 -28.94 -2.90 21.29
N LEU A 164 -29.03 -1.59 21.12
CA LEU A 164 -28.76 -0.62 22.19
C LEU A 164 -29.74 -0.82 23.36
N GLN A 165 -31.03 -0.95 23.08
CA GLN A 165 -32.05 -1.18 24.08
C GLN A 165 -31.82 -2.49 24.86
N VAL A 166 -31.56 -3.58 24.18
CA VAL A 166 -31.25 -4.88 24.79
C VAL A 166 -29.99 -4.78 25.67
N SER A 167 -28.92 -4.16 25.18
CA SER A 167 -27.68 -3.96 25.93
C SER A 167 -27.90 -3.12 27.20
N PHE A 168 -28.75 -2.10 27.11
CA PHE A 168 -29.09 -1.24 28.24
C PHE A 168 -29.84 -2.03 29.33
N TYR A 169 -30.85 -2.83 28.94
CA TYR A 169 -31.55 -3.70 29.88
C TYR A 169 -30.62 -4.69 30.57
N TYR A 170 -29.79 -5.39 29.82
CA TYR A 170 -28.82 -6.33 30.39
C TYR A 170 -27.85 -5.64 31.37
N THR A 171 -27.38 -4.45 31.03
CA THR A 171 -26.46 -3.70 31.90
C THR A 171 -27.13 -3.30 33.20
N ILE A 172 -28.35 -2.74 33.14
CA ILE A 172 -29.06 -2.30 34.33
C ILE A 172 -29.43 -3.48 35.24
N PHE A 173 -30.14 -4.48 34.67
CA PHE A 173 -30.62 -5.59 35.44
C PHE A 173 -29.50 -6.53 35.91
N GLY A 174 -28.49 -6.73 35.09
CA GLY A 174 -27.31 -7.50 35.45
C GLY A 174 -26.51 -6.84 36.58
N THR A 175 -26.29 -5.51 36.49
CA THR A 175 -25.59 -4.79 37.54
C THR A 175 -26.39 -4.74 38.84
N ALA A 176 -27.71 -4.46 38.77
CA ALA A 176 -28.58 -4.45 39.93
C ALA A 176 -28.66 -5.85 40.60
N GLY A 177 -28.79 -6.90 39.79
CA GLY A 177 -28.77 -8.27 40.32
C GLY A 177 -27.46 -8.65 40.98
N ALA A 178 -26.35 -8.31 40.35
CA ALA A 178 -25.02 -8.56 40.95
C ALA A 178 -24.80 -7.80 42.25
N LEU A 179 -25.25 -6.55 42.32
CA LEU A 179 -25.18 -5.75 43.57
C LEU A 179 -26.07 -6.35 44.67
N LEU A 180 -27.29 -6.75 44.36
CA LEU A 180 -28.21 -7.36 45.33
C LEU A 180 -27.65 -8.66 45.88
N VAL A 181 -27.13 -9.53 45.04
CA VAL A 181 -26.54 -10.82 45.50
C VAL A 181 -25.21 -10.62 46.22
N GLY A 182 -24.41 -9.62 45.83
CA GLY A 182 -23.13 -9.33 46.46
C GLY A 182 -23.20 -8.55 47.77
N LEU A 183 -24.36 -7.96 48.10
CA LEU A 183 -24.61 -7.26 49.37
C LEU A 183 -25.36 -8.11 50.42
N LEU A 184 -25.90 -9.23 50.02
CA LEU A 184 -26.49 -10.27 50.89
C LEU A 184 -25.41 -11.26 51.37
#